data_ce384e928259648be36607b7802722bd
#
_entry.id   ce384e928259648be36607b7802722bd
#
_cell.length_a   1.000
_cell.length_b   1.000
_cell.length_c   1.000
_cell.angle_alpha   90.00
_cell.angle_beta   90.00
_cell.angle_gamma   90.00
#
_symmetry.space_group_name_H-M   'P 1'
#
loop_
_entity.id
_entity.type
_entity.pdbx_description
1 polymer ?
#
loop_
_entity_poly.entity_id
_entity_poly.type
_entity_poly.pdbx_seq_one_letter_code
_entity_poly.pdbx_strand_id
1 'polypeptide(L)'
;ALPAYLAAVQALDYPADRLRFAFVLNDSADESEAILTEFARARPTALLRRDLHFPRWQRGHYSFANLTLLRNLLIDEALRSGADYLFSVDSDVLPPPNALRRLLAAERPLVGARVPNDLHLPGEHWRCNFLCRDDRGRLRHPRAFPPDALVPVDVVGAAVLIARAVLESGCRYEPGPTGEDEGFCRQALAAGFQPWVDTGLVCQHLMQEAGQ
;
A
#
# COMPACT_ATOMS: atom_id res chain seq x y z
N ALA A 1 -3.92 -7.07 -14.44
CA ALA A 1 -3.46 -6.08 -13.45
C ALA A 1 -1.93 -5.97 -13.46
N LEU A 2 -1.18 -7.05 -13.24
CA LEU A 2 0.26 -7.03 -13.00
C LEU A 2 1.11 -6.28 -14.06
N PRO A 3 0.92 -6.43 -15.39
CA PRO A 3 1.71 -5.66 -16.35
C PRO A 3 1.51 -4.15 -16.24
N ALA A 4 0.28 -3.68 -16.00
CA ALA A 4 -0.01 -2.26 -15.82
C ALA A 4 0.64 -1.72 -14.53
N TYR A 5 0.57 -2.50 -13.45
CA TYR A 5 1.22 -2.17 -12.18
C TYR A 5 2.75 -2.04 -12.35
N LEU A 6 3.39 -3.01 -13.00
CA LEU A 6 4.84 -2.96 -13.25
C LEU A 6 5.23 -1.76 -14.12
N ALA A 7 4.42 -1.42 -15.13
CA ALA A 7 4.64 -0.23 -15.94
C ALA A 7 4.55 1.06 -15.09
N ALA A 8 3.57 1.16 -14.18
CA ALA A 8 3.41 2.33 -13.31
C ALA A 8 4.58 2.49 -12.32
N VAL A 9 5.01 1.41 -11.64
CA VAL A 9 6.15 1.51 -10.71
C VAL A 9 7.48 1.71 -11.41
N GLN A 10 7.62 1.31 -12.66
CA GLN A 10 8.78 1.61 -13.50
C GLN A 10 8.83 3.06 -13.96
N ALA A 11 7.66 3.67 -14.13
CA ALA A 11 7.52 5.06 -14.58
C ALA A 11 7.72 6.08 -13.45
N LEU A 12 8.00 5.64 -12.22
CA LEU A 12 8.26 6.55 -11.10
C LEU A 12 9.45 7.45 -11.42
N ASP A 13 9.24 8.77 -11.32
CA ASP A 13 10.26 9.79 -11.49
C ASP A 13 11.18 9.83 -10.27
N TYR A 14 12.07 8.85 -10.19
CA TYR A 14 13.06 8.72 -9.12
C TYR A 14 14.32 8.03 -9.66
N PRO A 15 15.53 8.35 -9.17
CA PRO A 15 16.78 7.75 -9.66
C PRO A 15 16.74 6.22 -9.55
N ALA A 16 16.94 5.54 -10.69
CA ALA A 16 16.79 4.09 -10.78
C ALA A 16 17.81 3.32 -9.91
N ASP A 17 18.98 3.88 -9.70
CA ASP A 17 20.06 3.35 -8.86
C ASP A 17 19.70 3.41 -7.35
N ARG A 18 18.69 4.19 -6.99
CA ARG A 18 18.14 4.30 -5.63
C ARG A 18 16.85 3.51 -5.42
N LEU A 19 16.37 2.80 -6.44
CA LEU A 19 15.18 1.96 -6.38
C LEU A 19 15.55 0.49 -6.30
N ARG A 20 14.93 -0.22 -5.37
CA ARG A 20 14.88 -1.68 -5.29
C ARG A 20 13.43 -2.11 -5.25
N PHE A 21 13.15 -3.25 -5.84
CA PHE A 21 11.80 -3.80 -5.87
C PHE A 21 11.72 -5.06 -5.01
N ALA A 22 10.58 -5.26 -4.37
CA ALA A 22 10.28 -6.49 -3.66
C ALA A 22 8.84 -6.91 -3.96
N PHE A 23 8.66 -8.16 -4.35
CA PHE A 23 7.34 -8.74 -4.61
C PHE A 23 7.17 -10.02 -3.81
N VAL A 24 5.95 -10.23 -3.31
CA VAL A 24 5.57 -11.50 -2.70
C VAL A 24 4.62 -12.22 -3.63
N LEU A 25 5.05 -13.38 -4.10
CA LEU A 25 4.21 -14.33 -4.82
C LEU A 25 3.60 -15.30 -3.81
N ASN A 26 2.26 -15.40 -3.81
CA ASN A 26 1.55 -16.34 -2.98
C ASN A 26 0.57 -17.15 -3.82
N ASP A 27 0.78 -18.47 -3.91
CA ASP A 27 -0.09 -19.44 -4.61
C ASP A 27 -0.48 -19.01 -6.05
N SER A 28 0.42 -18.28 -6.76
CA SER A 28 0.15 -17.81 -8.11
C SER A 28 0.16 -18.98 -9.10
N ALA A 29 -0.99 -19.29 -9.67
CA ALA A 29 -1.16 -20.35 -10.68
C ALA A 29 -1.23 -19.79 -12.12
N ASP A 30 -1.02 -18.47 -12.27
CA ASP A 30 -1.02 -17.74 -13.54
C ASP A 30 0.40 -17.37 -13.99
N GLU A 31 0.52 -16.52 -15.00
CA GLU A 31 1.80 -16.06 -15.56
C GLU A 31 2.56 -15.07 -14.63
N SER A 32 2.04 -14.76 -13.45
CA SER A 32 2.63 -13.74 -12.55
C SER A 32 4.09 -14.04 -12.21
N GLU A 33 4.44 -15.29 -11.94
CA GLU A 33 5.82 -15.67 -11.62
C GLU A 33 6.76 -15.47 -12.81
N ALA A 34 6.35 -15.82 -14.01
CA ALA A 34 7.15 -15.63 -15.23
C ALA A 34 7.39 -14.14 -15.49
N ILE A 35 6.34 -13.31 -15.38
CA ILE A 35 6.39 -11.86 -15.58
C ILE A 35 7.34 -11.21 -14.56
N LEU A 36 7.23 -11.55 -13.27
CA LEU A 36 8.09 -11.00 -12.22
C LEU A 36 9.54 -11.49 -12.33
N THR A 37 9.75 -12.72 -12.78
CA THR A 37 11.09 -13.25 -13.03
C THR A 37 11.78 -12.47 -14.15
N GLU A 38 11.08 -12.14 -15.22
CA GLU A 38 11.62 -11.32 -16.31
C GLU A 38 11.90 -9.89 -15.84
N PHE A 39 11.00 -9.30 -15.05
CA PHE A 39 11.22 -7.99 -14.43
C PHE A 39 12.50 -7.98 -13.57
N ALA A 40 12.72 -9.03 -12.78
CA ALA A 40 13.86 -9.17 -11.88
C ALA A 40 15.21 -9.31 -12.59
N ARG A 41 15.23 -9.75 -13.85
CA ARG A 41 16.47 -9.80 -14.66
C ARG A 41 17.00 -8.42 -15.01
N ALA A 42 16.12 -7.45 -15.15
CA ALA A 42 16.46 -6.09 -15.57
C ALA A 42 16.61 -5.11 -14.41
N ARG A 43 16.24 -5.48 -13.18
CA ARG A 43 16.19 -4.56 -12.04
C ARG A 43 16.54 -5.25 -10.72
N PRO A 44 17.17 -4.51 -9.75
CA PRO A 44 17.38 -5.03 -8.41
C PRO A 44 16.04 -5.40 -7.74
N THR A 45 15.72 -6.69 -7.69
CA THR A 45 14.40 -7.18 -7.28
C THR A 45 14.54 -8.39 -6.35
N ALA A 46 13.86 -8.36 -5.22
CA ALA A 46 13.63 -9.52 -4.38
C ALA A 46 12.27 -10.16 -4.72
N LEU A 47 12.30 -11.44 -5.08
CA LEU A 47 11.10 -12.27 -5.28
C LEU A 47 10.95 -13.21 -4.10
N LEU A 48 9.96 -12.94 -3.26
CA LEU A 48 9.64 -13.74 -2.09
C LEU A 48 8.47 -14.67 -2.44
N ARG A 49 8.66 -15.98 -2.28
CA ARG A 49 7.63 -16.98 -2.58
C ARG A 49 7.03 -17.52 -1.31
N ARG A 50 5.72 -17.66 -1.30
CA ARG A 50 4.95 -18.29 -0.23
C ARG A 50 3.81 -19.10 -0.84
N ASP A 51 3.49 -20.21 -0.18
CA ASP A 51 2.38 -21.08 -0.53
C ASP A 51 1.51 -21.22 0.72
N LEU A 52 0.68 -20.22 0.95
CA LEU A 52 -0.16 -20.17 2.14
C LEU A 52 -1.46 -20.99 1.97
N HIS A 53 -1.68 -21.60 0.80
CA HIS A 53 -2.78 -22.50 0.46
C HIS A 53 -4.16 -21.97 0.84
N PHE A 54 -4.46 -20.73 0.40
CA PHE A 54 -5.76 -20.14 0.67
C PHE A 54 -6.78 -20.52 -0.39
N PRO A 55 -8.08 -20.67 0.00
CA PRO A 55 -9.13 -20.80 -0.99
C PRO A 55 -9.08 -19.61 -1.95
N ARG A 56 -9.31 -19.87 -3.24
CA ARG A 56 -9.29 -18.86 -4.29
C ARG A 56 -10.08 -17.64 -3.86
N TRP A 57 -9.45 -16.50 -3.96
CA TRP A 57 -10.01 -15.21 -3.60
C TRP A 57 -11.27 -14.92 -4.40
N GLN A 58 -12.38 -14.76 -3.70
CA GLN A 58 -13.52 -14.03 -4.24
C GLN A 58 -13.42 -12.60 -3.71
N ARG A 59 -13.62 -11.62 -4.58
CA ARG A 59 -13.57 -10.21 -4.23
C ARG A 59 -14.46 -9.93 -3.00
N GLY A 60 -13.91 -9.18 -2.03
CA GLY A 60 -14.59 -8.89 -0.76
C GLY A 60 -14.41 -9.93 0.34
N HIS A 61 -13.74 -11.04 0.07
CA HIS A 61 -13.41 -12.08 1.05
C HIS A 61 -11.89 -12.18 1.24
N TYR A 62 -11.28 -11.13 1.81
CA TYR A 62 -9.85 -11.12 2.11
C TYR A 62 -9.59 -11.73 3.49
N SER A 63 -8.59 -12.59 3.57
CA SER A 63 -8.04 -12.98 4.86
C SER A 63 -7.03 -11.94 5.31
N PHE A 64 -7.41 -11.04 6.19
CA PHE A 64 -6.50 -10.05 6.75
C PHE A 64 -5.28 -10.69 7.43
N ALA A 65 -5.45 -11.86 8.03
CA ALA A 65 -4.35 -12.62 8.61
C ALA A 65 -3.28 -12.97 7.56
N ASN A 66 -3.71 -13.29 6.33
CA ASN A 66 -2.81 -13.64 5.24
C ASN A 66 -2.12 -12.42 4.67
N LEU A 67 -2.88 -11.34 4.41
CA LEU A 67 -2.31 -10.07 3.99
C LEU A 67 -1.26 -9.58 4.99
N THR A 68 -1.55 -9.70 6.27
CA THR A 68 -0.61 -9.43 7.36
C THR A 68 0.73 -10.15 7.18
N LEU A 69 0.70 -11.46 6.94
CA LEU A 69 1.92 -12.25 6.75
C LEU A 69 2.70 -11.78 5.52
N LEU A 70 2.01 -11.58 4.39
CA LEU A 70 2.65 -11.17 3.14
C LEU A 70 3.25 -9.76 3.24
N ARG A 71 2.53 -8.80 3.83
CA ARG A 71 3.03 -7.43 4.03
C ARG A 71 4.22 -7.40 5.00
N ASN A 72 4.22 -8.21 6.05
CA ASN A 72 5.34 -8.29 6.99
C ASN A 72 6.61 -8.82 6.33
N LEU A 73 6.52 -9.72 5.34
CA LEU A 73 7.68 -10.13 4.55
C LEU A 73 8.31 -8.96 3.77
N LEU A 74 7.50 -8.03 3.28
CA LEU A 74 8.01 -6.82 2.60
C LEU A 74 8.69 -5.88 3.60
N ILE A 75 8.20 -5.77 4.84
CA ILE A 75 8.88 -5.03 5.91
C ILE A 75 10.25 -5.66 6.22
N ASP A 76 10.28 -6.98 6.40
CA ASP A 76 11.54 -7.68 6.69
C ASP A 76 12.55 -7.50 5.56
N GLU A 77 12.11 -7.55 4.31
CA GLU A 77 12.97 -7.29 3.14
C GLU A 77 13.45 -5.84 3.09
N ALA A 78 12.60 -4.87 3.38
CA ALA A 78 13.00 -3.45 3.43
C ALA A 78 14.07 -3.21 4.51
N LEU A 79 13.90 -3.79 5.69
CA LEU A 79 14.89 -3.72 6.77
C LEU A 79 16.21 -4.41 6.39
N ARG A 80 16.13 -5.62 5.81
CA ARG A 80 17.29 -6.40 5.38
C ARG A 80 18.10 -5.72 4.28
N SER A 81 17.41 -5.07 3.34
CA SER A 81 18.06 -4.37 2.22
C SER A 81 18.75 -3.06 2.60
N GLY A 82 18.49 -2.54 3.80
CA GLY A 82 19.03 -1.26 4.25
C GLY A 82 18.32 -0.04 3.63
N ALA A 83 17.12 -0.23 3.07
CA ALA A 83 16.36 0.87 2.47
C ALA A 83 15.97 1.93 3.51
N ASP A 84 16.04 3.22 3.13
CA ASP A 84 15.62 4.34 3.99
C ASP A 84 14.09 4.43 4.12
N TYR A 85 13.39 3.96 3.09
CA TYR A 85 11.93 3.95 3.00
C TYR A 85 11.42 2.67 2.35
N LEU A 86 10.23 2.24 2.75
CA LEU A 86 9.40 1.26 2.06
C LEU A 86 8.22 2.02 1.41
N PHE A 87 8.15 2.02 0.08
CA PHE A 87 6.94 2.44 -0.64
C PHE A 87 6.09 1.20 -0.91
N SER A 88 5.15 0.92 -0.02
CA SER A 88 4.21 -0.20 -0.12
C SER A 88 3.05 0.19 -1.00
N VAL A 89 2.88 -0.52 -2.13
CA VAL A 89 1.81 -0.27 -3.11
C VAL A 89 1.14 -1.59 -3.46
N ASP A 90 -0.18 -1.63 -3.36
CA ASP A 90 -0.97 -2.80 -3.74
C ASP A 90 -0.90 -3.06 -5.24
N SER A 91 -0.87 -4.32 -5.66
CA SER A 91 -0.63 -4.73 -7.05
C SER A 91 -1.75 -4.36 -8.04
N ASP A 92 -2.85 -3.81 -7.56
CA ASP A 92 -3.96 -3.25 -8.32
C ASP A 92 -4.07 -1.71 -8.20
N VAL A 93 -3.05 -1.06 -7.61
CA VAL A 93 -2.96 0.39 -7.47
C VAL A 93 -1.83 0.94 -8.35
N LEU A 94 -2.13 1.89 -9.20
CA LEU A 94 -1.18 2.51 -10.12
C LEU A 94 -0.77 3.89 -9.63
N PRO A 95 0.44 4.06 -9.07
CA PRO A 95 0.95 5.37 -8.70
C PRO A 95 1.28 6.22 -9.93
N PRO A 96 1.01 7.54 -9.92
CA PRO A 96 1.49 8.43 -10.97
C PRO A 96 3.02 8.60 -10.89
N PRO A 97 3.69 9.01 -11.98
CA PRO A 97 5.15 9.11 -12.02
C PRO A 97 5.77 9.94 -10.91
N ASN A 98 5.12 11.00 -10.47
CA ASN A 98 5.60 11.89 -9.42
C ASN A 98 5.31 11.42 -7.98
N ALA A 99 4.67 10.26 -7.81
CA ALA A 99 4.18 9.79 -6.51
C ALA A 99 5.28 9.73 -5.44
N LEU A 100 6.39 9.05 -5.74
CA LEU A 100 7.46 8.87 -4.77
C LEU A 100 8.11 10.20 -4.37
N ARG A 101 8.39 11.08 -5.34
CA ARG A 101 8.95 12.42 -5.06
C ARG A 101 8.02 13.25 -4.18
N ARG A 102 6.72 13.21 -4.46
CA ARG A 102 5.73 13.99 -3.72
C ARG A 102 5.57 13.48 -2.29
N LEU A 103 5.55 12.17 -2.09
CA LEU A 103 5.48 11.58 -0.75
C LEU A 103 6.75 11.86 0.07
N LEU A 104 7.93 11.80 -0.55
CA LEU A 104 9.19 12.17 0.11
C LEU A 104 9.22 13.65 0.50
N ALA A 105 8.75 14.54 -0.38
CA ALA A 105 8.67 15.98 -0.12
C ALA A 105 7.69 16.35 1.01
N ALA A 106 6.78 15.46 1.38
CA ALA A 106 5.90 15.65 2.53
C ALA A 106 6.64 15.62 3.88
N GLU A 107 7.87 15.06 3.92
CA GLU A 107 8.72 14.95 5.11
C GLU A 107 7.98 14.35 6.32
N ARG A 108 7.15 13.32 6.06
CA ARG A 108 6.42 12.57 7.07
C ARG A 108 6.91 11.13 7.14
N PRO A 109 7.12 10.58 8.33
CA PRO A 109 7.62 9.21 8.48
C PRO A 109 6.62 8.14 8.00
N LEU A 110 5.34 8.48 7.92
CA LEU A 110 4.27 7.60 7.46
C LEU A 110 3.25 8.43 6.68
N VAL A 111 3.26 8.31 5.34
CA VAL A 111 2.38 9.10 4.48
C VAL A 111 1.91 8.27 3.27
N GLY A 112 0.62 8.34 2.97
CA GLY A 112 0.04 7.66 1.82
C GLY A 112 -0.48 8.61 0.76
N ALA A 113 -0.64 8.08 -0.45
CA ALA A 113 -1.40 8.70 -1.52
C ALA A 113 -2.89 8.41 -1.34
N ARG A 114 -3.74 9.24 -1.90
CA ARG A 114 -5.18 8.98 -1.99
C ARG A 114 -5.46 7.93 -3.07
N VAL A 115 -6.16 6.85 -2.69
CA VAL A 115 -6.62 5.79 -3.58
C VAL A 115 -8.15 5.74 -3.50
N PRO A 116 -8.88 6.13 -4.53
CA PRO A 116 -10.34 6.03 -4.56
C PRO A 116 -10.82 4.58 -4.56
N ASN A 117 -11.85 4.28 -3.78
CA ASN A 117 -12.51 2.97 -3.68
C ASN A 117 -13.98 3.00 -4.16
N ASP A 118 -14.34 4.00 -4.96
CA ASP A 118 -15.71 4.41 -5.24
C ASP A 118 -16.32 3.84 -6.55
N LEU A 119 -15.57 3.04 -7.31
CA LEU A 119 -16.02 2.53 -8.62
C LEU A 119 -17.29 1.68 -8.59
N HIS A 120 -17.76 1.27 -7.40
CA HIS A 120 -18.92 0.39 -7.27
C HIS A 120 -20.12 0.99 -6.53
N LEU A 121 -19.99 2.22 -6.02
CA LEU A 121 -21.04 2.88 -5.26
C LEU A 121 -21.27 4.27 -5.81
N PRO A 122 -22.17 4.43 -6.81
CA PRO A 122 -22.50 5.73 -7.38
C PRO A 122 -22.83 6.75 -6.28
N GLY A 123 -22.13 7.89 -6.31
CA GLY A 123 -22.30 8.96 -5.34
C GLY A 123 -21.43 8.87 -4.07
N GLU A 124 -20.63 7.82 -3.89
CA GLU A 124 -19.73 7.67 -2.73
C GLU A 124 -18.25 7.95 -3.06
N HIS A 125 -17.97 8.95 -3.91
CA HIS A 125 -16.62 9.37 -4.33
C HIS A 125 -15.68 9.79 -3.18
N TRP A 126 -16.19 9.85 -1.97
CA TRP A 126 -15.44 10.12 -0.74
C TRP A 126 -14.80 8.88 -0.13
N ARG A 127 -15.17 7.66 -0.55
CA ARG A 127 -14.53 6.45 -0.05
C ARG A 127 -13.14 6.29 -0.64
N CYS A 128 -12.14 6.46 0.20
CA CYS A 128 -10.74 6.30 -0.15
C CYS A 128 -10.07 5.32 0.82
N ASN A 129 -8.79 5.07 0.58
CA ASN A 129 -7.93 4.16 1.36
C ASN A 129 -7.52 4.69 2.74
N PHE A 130 -8.20 5.67 3.30
CA PHE A 130 -7.87 6.22 4.61
C PHE A 130 -9.11 6.42 5.49
N LEU A 131 -8.90 6.33 6.80
CA LEU A 131 -9.95 6.46 7.82
C LEU A 131 -9.52 7.47 8.88
N CYS A 132 -10.52 8.18 9.41
CA CYS A 132 -10.37 9.05 10.57
C CYS A 132 -11.37 8.63 11.66
N ARG A 133 -11.05 8.94 12.93
CA ARG A 133 -11.98 8.71 14.02
C ARG A 133 -13.07 9.79 14.02
N ASP A 134 -14.31 9.35 14.14
CA ASP A 134 -15.44 10.24 14.41
C ASP A 134 -15.47 10.70 15.89
N ASP A 135 -16.39 11.60 16.23
CA ASP A 135 -16.56 12.12 17.59
C ASP A 135 -16.87 11.03 18.64
N ARG A 136 -17.21 9.83 18.19
CA ARG A 136 -17.43 8.63 19.03
C ARG A 136 -16.24 7.68 19.05
N GLY A 137 -15.11 8.10 18.47
CA GLY A 137 -13.89 7.30 18.37
C GLY A 137 -13.94 6.15 17.36
N ARG A 138 -14.95 6.09 16.48
CA ARG A 138 -15.10 5.02 15.48
C ARG A 138 -14.39 5.40 14.19
N LEU A 139 -13.64 4.49 13.62
CA LEU A 139 -13.01 4.69 12.31
C LEU A 139 -14.05 4.79 11.20
N ARG A 140 -13.96 5.84 10.38
CA ARG A 140 -14.86 6.14 9.27
C ARG A 140 -14.08 6.73 8.10
N HIS A 141 -14.56 6.51 6.88
CA HIS A 141 -14.13 7.32 5.76
C HIS A 141 -14.64 8.75 5.95
N PRO A 142 -13.77 9.77 5.92
CA PRO A 142 -14.22 11.16 6.00
C PRO A 142 -15.00 11.53 4.72
N ARG A 143 -16.19 12.12 4.89
CA ARG A 143 -17.04 12.52 3.75
C ARG A 143 -16.54 13.77 3.03
N ALA A 144 -15.73 14.56 3.70
CA ALA A 144 -15.10 15.76 3.15
C ALA A 144 -13.68 15.89 3.66
N PHE A 145 -12.77 16.30 2.80
CA PHE A 145 -11.38 16.61 3.10
C PHE A 145 -10.85 17.64 2.10
N PRO A 146 -9.80 18.40 2.43
CA PRO A 146 -9.19 19.33 1.48
C PRO A 146 -8.70 18.59 0.22
N PRO A 147 -8.95 19.11 -1.00
CA PRO A 147 -8.66 18.39 -2.24
C PRO A 147 -7.18 18.28 -2.59
N ASP A 148 -6.32 19.13 -2.03
CA ASP A 148 -4.86 19.14 -2.27
C ASP A 148 -4.15 19.59 -0.98
N ALA A 149 -4.05 18.67 -0.05
CA ALA A 149 -3.46 18.96 1.26
C ALA A 149 -2.84 17.70 1.88
N LEU A 150 -1.94 17.92 2.80
CA LEU A 150 -1.42 16.89 3.69
C LEU A 150 -2.31 16.84 4.95
N VAL A 151 -3.02 15.73 5.14
CA VAL A 151 -4.04 15.58 6.20
C VAL A 151 -3.62 14.46 7.15
N PRO A 152 -3.62 14.71 8.49
CA PRO A 152 -3.42 13.64 9.47
C PRO A 152 -4.64 12.70 9.47
N VAL A 153 -4.39 11.40 9.54
CA VAL A 153 -5.42 10.37 9.54
C VAL A 153 -5.11 9.30 10.59
N ASP A 154 -6.08 8.45 10.93
CA ASP A 154 -5.87 7.33 11.85
C ASP A 154 -5.41 6.07 11.14
N VAL A 155 -5.86 5.87 9.89
CA VAL A 155 -5.48 4.71 9.05
C VAL A 155 -5.23 5.19 7.63
N VAL A 156 -4.19 4.67 7.01
CA VAL A 156 -3.90 4.82 5.57
C VAL A 156 -3.28 3.52 5.06
N GLY A 157 -3.68 3.08 3.87
CA GLY A 157 -3.23 1.84 3.23
C GLY A 157 -3.06 1.96 1.73
N ALA A 158 -2.94 0.84 1.04
CA ALA A 158 -2.89 0.65 -0.42
C ALA A 158 -1.70 1.30 -1.16
N ALA A 159 -1.30 2.52 -0.84
CA ALA A 159 -0.14 3.21 -1.43
C ALA A 159 0.51 4.12 -0.37
N VAL A 160 1.49 3.60 0.37
CA VAL A 160 2.05 4.23 1.58
C VAL A 160 3.56 4.23 1.54
N LEU A 161 4.16 5.40 1.77
CA LEU A 161 5.58 5.56 2.03
C LEU A 161 5.83 5.49 3.54
N ILE A 162 6.68 4.57 3.96
CA ILE A 162 6.99 4.25 5.35
C ILE A 162 8.49 4.46 5.57
N ALA A 163 8.86 5.40 6.41
CA ALA A 163 10.26 5.63 6.77
C ALA A 163 10.83 4.44 7.57
N ARG A 164 12.12 4.17 7.39
CA ARG A 164 12.84 3.12 8.10
C ARG A 164 12.65 3.19 9.63
N ALA A 165 12.63 4.40 10.21
CA ALA A 165 12.43 4.59 11.64
C ALA A 165 11.11 3.99 12.16
N VAL A 166 10.02 4.04 11.34
CA VAL A 166 8.73 3.40 11.69
C VAL A 166 8.90 1.87 11.71
N LEU A 167 9.60 1.31 10.73
CA LEU A 167 9.83 -0.14 10.65
C LEU A 167 10.73 -0.65 11.77
N GLU A 168 11.78 0.11 12.11
CA GLU A 168 12.72 -0.20 13.19
C GLU A 168 12.11 -0.06 14.59
N SER A 169 11.03 0.72 14.76
CA SER A 169 10.29 0.79 16.02
C SER A 169 9.52 -0.50 16.36
N GLY A 170 9.55 -1.49 15.45
CA GLY A 170 8.87 -2.77 15.63
C GLY A 170 7.43 -2.79 15.11
N CYS A 171 6.96 -1.73 14.46
CA CYS A 171 5.64 -1.72 13.83
C CYS A 171 5.50 -2.85 12.80
N ARG A 172 4.40 -3.59 12.89
CA ARG A 172 4.07 -4.72 12.00
C ARG A 172 2.61 -4.67 11.62
N TYR A 173 2.31 -5.20 10.46
CA TYR A 173 0.92 -5.45 10.10
C TYR A 173 0.35 -6.53 11.02
N GLU A 174 -0.87 -6.31 11.47
CA GLU A 174 -1.65 -7.28 12.22
C GLU A 174 -3.14 -7.15 11.88
N PRO A 175 -3.95 -8.22 11.98
CA PRO A 175 -5.35 -8.13 11.70
C PRO A 175 -6.04 -7.11 12.61
N GLY A 176 -6.81 -6.20 12.00
CA GLY A 176 -7.66 -5.23 12.69
C GLY A 176 -9.12 -5.40 12.25
N PRO A 177 -10.09 -4.78 12.96
CA PRO A 177 -11.50 -4.83 12.61
C PRO A 177 -11.82 -4.29 11.20
N THR A 178 -11.03 -3.33 10.69
CA THR A 178 -11.22 -2.73 9.37
C THR A 178 -10.16 -3.17 8.36
N GLY A 179 -9.22 -3.99 8.75
CA GLY A 179 -8.14 -4.50 7.91
C GLY A 179 -6.79 -4.52 8.61
N GLU A 180 -5.78 -5.01 7.91
CA GLU A 180 -4.39 -5.09 8.41
C GLU A 180 -3.72 -3.72 8.48
N ASP A 181 -4.12 -2.76 7.64
CA ASP A 181 -3.62 -1.38 7.67
C ASP A 181 -3.99 -0.67 8.98
N GLU A 182 -5.19 -0.98 9.55
CA GLU A 182 -5.58 -0.48 10.87
C GLU A 182 -4.61 -0.95 11.95
N GLY A 183 -4.28 -2.25 11.94
CA GLY A 183 -3.35 -2.84 12.89
C GLY A 183 -1.97 -2.17 12.84
N PHE A 184 -1.44 -1.95 11.64
CA PHE A 184 -0.16 -1.26 11.42
C PHE A 184 -0.21 0.21 11.89
N CYS A 185 -1.20 0.97 11.44
CA CYS A 185 -1.31 2.40 11.80
C CYS A 185 -1.54 2.61 13.30
N ARG A 186 -2.26 1.70 13.97
CA ARG A 186 -2.45 1.73 15.42
C ARG A 186 -1.13 1.56 16.16
N GLN A 187 -0.26 0.65 15.72
CA GLN A 187 1.08 0.48 16.28
C GLN A 187 1.96 1.70 16.02
N ALA A 188 1.92 2.26 14.80
CA ALA A 188 2.64 3.46 14.45
C ALA A 188 2.24 4.65 15.33
N LEU A 189 0.94 4.88 15.53
CA LEU A 189 0.42 5.91 16.44
C LEU A 189 0.91 5.71 17.89
N ALA A 190 0.87 4.46 18.38
CA ALA A 190 1.36 4.12 19.72
C ALA A 190 2.88 4.37 19.89
N ALA A 191 3.64 4.22 18.80
CA ALA A 191 5.06 4.52 18.73
C ALA A 191 5.37 6.02 18.47
N GLY A 192 4.34 6.87 18.37
CA GLY A 192 4.48 8.31 18.16
C GLY A 192 4.56 8.77 16.71
N PHE A 193 4.30 7.87 15.74
CA PHE A 193 4.28 8.17 14.30
C PHE A 193 2.86 8.44 13.84
N GLN A 194 2.53 9.70 13.56
CA GLN A 194 1.25 10.08 12.98
C GLN A 194 1.18 9.66 11.52
N PRO A 195 0.16 8.85 11.08
CA PRO A 195 -0.11 8.62 9.68
C PRO A 195 -0.68 9.86 9.00
N TRP A 196 -0.29 10.09 7.75
CA TRP A 196 -0.75 11.21 6.92
C TRP A 196 -1.25 10.69 5.57
N VAL A 197 -2.10 11.46 4.92
CA VAL A 197 -2.47 11.27 3.52
C VAL A 197 -2.27 12.56 2.74
N ASP A 198 -1.65 12.46 1.57
CA ASP A 198 -1.64 13.54 0.58
C ASP A 198 -2.88 13.40 -0.31
N THR A 199 -3.88 14.24 -0.09
CA THR A 199 -5.16 14.18 -0.79
C THR A 199 -5.08 14.65 -2.24
N GLY A 200 -4.06 15.42 -2.60
CA GLY A 200 -3.78 15.86 -3.96
C GLY A 200 -3.03 14.84 -4.81
N LEU A 201 -2.35 13.88 -4.16
CA LEU A 201 -1.71 12.77 -4.87
C LEU A 201 -2.70 11.61 -5.02
N VAL A 202 -3.16 11.39 -6.23
CA VAL A 202 -4.18 10.35 -6.52
C VAL A 202 -3.55 9.20 -7.30
N CYS A 203 -3.64 8.00 -6.76
CA CYS A 203 -3.32 6.77 -7.48
C CYS A 203 -4.60 6.20 -8.12
N GLN A 204 -4.44 5.58 -9.30
CA GLN A 204 -5.53 4.87 -9.95
C GLN A 204 -5.70 3.49 -9.31
N HIS A 205 -6.91 3.10 -8.94
CA HIS A 205 -7.22 1.76 -8.47
C HIS A 205 -7.79 0.94 -9.63
N LEU A 206 -7.13 -0.17 -9.97
CA LEU A 206 -7.60 -1.13 -10.99
C LEU A 206 -8.69 -2.02 -10.39
N MET A 207 -9.86 -1.44 -10.13
CA MET A 207 -10.99 -2.21 -9.66
C MET A 207 -11.53 -3.03 -10.83
N GLN A 208 -11.43 -4.37 -10.77
CA GLN A 208 -12.10 -5.23 -11.76
C GLN A 208 -13.61 -5.13 -11.55
N GLU A 209 -14.37 -4.90 -12.62
CA GLU A 209 -15.84 -4.99 -12.56
C GLU A 209 -16.24 -6.39 -12.07
N ALA A 210 -17.16 -6.45 -11.10
CA ALA A 210 -17.71 -7.71 -10.66
C ALA A 210 -18.58 -8.28 -11.81
N GLY A 211 -18.09 -9.29 -12.52
CA GLY A 211 -18.87 -10.11 -13.45
C GLY A 211 -18.70 -9.76 -14.93
N GLN A 212 -17.74 -10.34 -15.56
CA GLN A 212 -17.89 -10.99 -16.88
C GLN A 212 -17.40 -12.43 -16.78
#